data_618f7386fc77c6980546c76728d58737
#
_entry.id   618f7386fc77c6980546c76728d58737
#
_cell.length_a   1.000
_cell.length_b   1.000
_cell.length_c   1.000
_cell.angle_alpha   90.00
_cell.angle_beta   90.00
_cell.angle_gamma   90.00
#
_symmetry.space_group_name_H-M   'P 1'
#
loop_
_entity.id
_entity.type
_entity.pdbx_description
1 polymer ?
#
loop_
_entity_poly.entity_id
_entity_poly.type
_entity_poly.pdbx_seq_one_letter_code
_entity_poly.pdbx_strand_id
1 'polypeptide(L)'
;IQEELKQDGFNDMDFVVSSRGSKYAPFVNAEKTEYLVVEDSFINGRPALEKTGVIFTDRATVDKVEKMKVCTCLNPLHTALAIFGCLLGYTSISSEMNSPLLRKLVEKIGYDEGMKVVIDPGVISPKEFIEKCINERFPNSAIPDTPQRIACDTSQKVAIRFGETIKAYMKSNTLKSEDIVYIPLTIA
;
A
#
# COMPACT_ATOMS: atom_id res chain seq x y z
N ILE A 1 -17.70 11.29 1.23
CA ILE A 1 -18.03 10.54 0.00
C ILE A 1 -19.54 10.49 -0.24
N GLN A 2 -20.38 10.01 0.72
CA GLN A 2 -21.84 9.95 0.50
C GLN A 2 -22.48 11.35 0.35
N GLU A 3 -22.03 12.34 1.09
CA GLU A 3 -22.52 13.71 0.96
C GLU A 3 -22.03 14.39 -0.33
N GLU A 4 -20.78 14.15 -0.73
CA GLU A 4 -20.24 14.64 -1.99
C GLU A 4 -20.96 14.02 -3.19
N LEU A 5 -21.22 12.71 -3.15
CA LEU A 5 -21.99 12.03 -4.18
C LEU A 5 -23.44 12.56 -4.30
N LYS A 6 -24.06 12.92 -3.16
CA LYS A 6 -25.37 13.58 -3.16
C LYS A 6 -25.34 14.96 -3.80
N GLN A 7 -24.28 15.73 -3.56
CA GLN A 7 -24.05 17.03 -4.18
C GLN A 7 -23.84 16.90 -5.70
N ASP A 8 -23.21 15.81 -6.15
CA ASP A 8 -23.01 15.49 -7.57
C ASP A 8 -24.24 14.85 -8.23
N GLY A 9 -25.38 14.77 -7.55
CA GLY A 9 -26.65 14.30 -8.08
C GLY A 9 -26.87 12.79 -8.01
N PHE A 10 -26.02 12.03 -7.33
CA PHE A 10 -26.25 10.61 -7.06
C PHE A 10 -27.27 10.44 -5.92
N ASN A 11 -28.42 9.83 -6.24
CA ASN A 11 -29.46 9.50 -5.28
C ASN A 11 -29.31 8.07 -4.76
N ASP A 12 -29.84 7.82 -3.55
CA ASP A 12 -29.79 6.52 -2.84
C ASP A 12 -30.43 5.34 -3.61
N MET A 13 -30.90 5.53 -4.84
CA MET A 13 -31.75 4.59 -5.55
C MET A 13 -31.04 3.72 -6.58
N ASP A 14 -29.79 3.98 -6.90
CA ASP A 14 -29.11 3.30 -8.00
C ASP A 14 -28.18 2.18 -7.52
N PHE A 15 -28.69 1.30 -6.64
CA PHE A 15 -27.94 0.10 -6.32
C PHE A 15 -28.13 -0.95 -7.41
N VAL A 16 -27.03 -1.45 -7.93
CA VAL A 16 -27.01 -2.64 -8.77
C VAL A 16 -27.14 -3.88 -7.88
N VAL A 17 -28.13 -4.71 -8.16
CA VAL A 17 -28.34 -5.97 -7.45
C VAL A 17 -27.73 -7.10 -8.28
N SER A 18 -26.77 -7.82 -7.72
CA SER A 18 -26.20 -9.00 -8.37
C SER A 18 -27.18 -10.16 -8.43
N SER A 19 -26.88 -11.16 -9.26
CA SER A 19 -27.65 -12.42 -9.31
C SER A 19 -27.70 -13.18 -7.97
N ARG A 20 -26.81 -12.84 -7.03
CA ARG A 20 -26.75 -13.40 -5.67
C ARG A 20 -27.47 -12.52 -4.63
N GLY A 21 -28.18 -11.48 -5.05
CA GLY A 21 -28.90 -10.56 -4.16
C GLY A 21 -28.02 -9.54 -3.43
N SER A 22 -26.73 -9.45 -3.70
CA SER A 22 -25.85 -8.42 -3.13
C SER A 22 -26.12 -7.08 -3.80
N LYS A 23 -26.19 -6.02 -2.99
CA LYS A 23 -26.36 -4.64 -3.48
C LYS A 23 -25.00 -3.97 -3.60
N TYR A 24 -24.76 -3.35 -4.74
CA TYR A 24 -23.53 -2.59 -5.01
C TYR A 24 -23.89 -1.16 -5.37
N ALA A 25 -23.13 -0.21 -4.87
CA ALA A 25 -23.20 1.16 -5.35
C ALA A 25 -22.58 1.24 -6.77
N PRO A 26 -23.14 2.05 -7.69
CA PRO A 26 -22.68 2.14 -9.06
C PRO A 26 -21.40 2.98 -9.23
N PHE A 27 -20.55 3.03 -8.24
CA PHE A 27 -19.28 3.74 -8.28
C PHE A 27 -18.18 2.91 -7.64
N VAL A 28 -16.95 3.18 -8.04
CA VAL A 28 -15.74 2.59 -7.45
C VAL A 28 -15.10 3.63 -6.54
N ASN A 29 -14.91 3.27 -5.26
CA ASN A 29 -14.11 4.08 -4.36
C ASN A 29 -12.64 3.88 -4.73
N ALA A 30 -12.00 4.91 -5.27
CA ALA A 30 -10.60 4.91 -5.64
C ALA A 30 -9.83 5.95 -4.83
N GLU A 31 -8.57 5.66 -4.54
CA GLU A 31 -7.65 6.63 -3.97
C GLU A 31 -7.28 7.68 -5.02
N LYS A 32 -6.73 8.82 -4.59
CA LYS A 32 -6.17 9.81 -5.49
C LYS A 32 -5.15 9.17 -6.43
N THR A 33 -5.18 9.54 -7.70
CA THR A 33 -4.33 8.98 -8.76
C THR A 33 -2.88 9.47 -8.73
N GLU A 34 -2.44 10.09 -7.65
CA GLU A 34 -1.09 10.65 -7.47
C GLU A 34 0.05 9.64 -7.69
N TYR A 35 -0.26 8.35 -7.63
CA TYR A 35 0.69 7.27 -7.87
C TYR A 35 0.17 6.22 -8.86
N LEU A 36 -0.71 6.60 -9.76
CA LEU A 36 -1.04 5.77 -10.90
C LEU A 36 0.01 5.99 -11.98
N VAL A 37 0.86 4.98 -12.14
CA VAL A 37 1.96 5.00 -13.10
C VAL A 37 1.71 3.91 -14.13
N VAL A 38 1.72 4.30 -15.39
CA VAL A 38 1.33 3.43 -16.51
C VAL A 38 2.43 3.44 -17.56
N GLU A 39 2.74 2.26 -18.11
CA GLU A 39 3.63 2.15 -19.26
C GLU A 39 3.00 2.83 -20.50
N ASP A 40 3.73 3.75 -21.13
CA ASP A 40 3.26 4.45 -22.33
C ASP A 40 3.58 3.66 -23.61
N SER A 41 2.83 2.59 -23.84
CA SER A 41 3.01 1.69 -24.97
C SER A 41 1.72 1.50 -25.81
N PHE A 42 0.96 2.58 -26.00
CA PHE A 42 -0.34 2.55 -26.67
C PHE A 42 -0.21 2.71 -28.19
N ILE A 43 -0.28 1.62 -28.92
CA ILE A 43 -0.11 1.58 -30.40
C ILE A 43 -1.15 2.47 -31.13
N ASN A 44 -2.38 2.54 -30.61
CA ASN A 44 -3.48 3.29 -31.22
C ASN A 44 -3.68 4.69 -30.58
N GLY A 45 -2.70 5.17 -29.81
CA GLY A 45 -2.83 6.37 -28.99
C GLY A 45 -3.66 6.13 -27.73
N ARG A 46 -3.76 7.14 -26.88
CA ARG A 46 -4.47 7.09 -25.59
C ARG A 46 -5.11 8.41 -25.22
N PRO A 47 -6.11 8.42 -24.32
CA PRO A 47 -6.61 9.67 -23.74
C PRO A 47 -5.51 10.42 -22.96
N ALA A 48 -5.65 11.73 -22.87
CA ALA A 48 -4.69 12.62 -22.18
C ALA A 48 -4.86 12.57 -20.63
N LEU A 49 -4.74 11.37 -20.04
CA LEU A 49 -4.93 11.12 -18.61
C LEU A 49 -3.82 11.74 -17.73
N GLU A 50 -2.68 12.11 -18.32
CA GLU A 50 -1.65 12.90 -17.64
C GLU A 50 -2.19 14.23 -17.09
N LYS A 51 -3.24 14.78 -17.70
CA LYS A 51 -3.92 15.99 -17.21
C LYS A 51 -4.68 15.77 -15.89
N THR A 52 -4.91 14.52 -15.51
CA THR A 52 -5.56 14.12 -14.25
C THR A 52 -4.59 13.58 -13.22
N GLY A 53 -3.28 13.69 -13.46
CA GLY A 53 -2.23 13.24 -12.54
C GLY A 53 -1.73 11.80 -12.80
N VAL A 54 -2.17 11.14 -13.86
CA VAL A 54 -1.60 9.84 -14.27
C VAL A 54 -0.21 10.05 -14.84
N ILE A 55 0.76 9.29 -14.34
CA ILE A 55 2.15 9.33 -14.80
C ILE A 55 2.35 8.26 -15.86
N PHE A 56 2.69 8.70 -17.07
CA PHE A 56 3.08 7.79 -18.16
C PHE A 56 4.59 7.75 -18.28
N THR A 57 5.16 6.55 -18.38
CA THR A 57 6.61 6.35 -18.40
C THR A 57 6.97 5.03 -19.09
N ASP A 58 8.24 4.65 -19.05
CA ASP A 58 8.71 3.36 -19.56
C ASP A 58 8.43 2.21 -18.56
N ARG A 59 8.46 0.97 -19.05
CA ARG A 59 8.23 -0.25 -18.26
C ARG A 59 9.19 -0.38 -17.08
N ALA A 60 10.44 -0.04 -17.25
CA ALA A 60 11.44 -0.19 -16.20
C ALA A 60 11.14 0.74 -15.01
N THR A 61 10.63 1.95 -15.28
CA THR A 61 10.20 2.90 -14.24
C THR A 61 8.92 2.42 -13.55
N VAL A 62 7.95 1.86 -14.29
CA VAL A 62 6.75 1.23 -13.69
C VAL A 62 7.16 0.12 -12.72
N ASP A 63 8.09 -0.76 -13.12
CA ASP A 63 8.59 -1.85 -12.28
C ASP A 63 9.30 -1.34 -11.01
N LYS A 64 10.02 -0.21 -11.10
CA LYS A 64 10.63 0.42 -9.92
C LYS A 64 9.58 0.97 -8.96
N VAL A 65 8.52 1.62 -9.48
CA VAL A 65 7.40 2.11 -8.65
C VAL A 65 6.72 0.95 -7.94
N GLU A 66 6.46 -0.14 -8.67
CA GLU A 66 5.87 -1.34 -8.07
C GLU A 66 6.76 -1.92 -6.97
N LYS A 67 8.06 -2.08 -7.21
CA LYS A 67 9.01 -2.57 -6.19
C LYS A 67 9.07 -1.66 -4.97
N MET A 68 9.15 -0.35 -5.15
CA MET A 68 9.10 0.63 -4.06
C MET A 68 7.85 0.41 -3.19
N LYS A 69 6.69 0.30 -3.80
CA LYS A 69 5.39 0.12 -3.13
C LYS A 69 5.28 -1.24 -2.46
N VAL A 70 5.54 -2.31 -3.21
CA VAL A 70 5.27 -3.71 -2.81
C VAL A 70 6.32 -4.25 -1.85
N CYS A 71 7.59 -3.88 -2.04
CA CYS A 71 8.69 -4.44 -1.26
C CYS A 71 9.15 -3.55 -0.11
N THR A 72 8.70 -2.29 -0.03
CA THR A 72 9.21 -1.35 0.97
C THR A 72 8.14 -0.48 1.60
N CYS A 73 7.50 0.42 0.82
CA CYS A 73 6.80 1.57 1.40
C CYS A 73 5.36 1.32 1.83
N LEU A 74 4.67 0.32 1.30
CA LEU A 74 3.27 0.05 1.63
C LEU A 74 3.04 -1.38 2.11
N ASN A 75 3.27 -2.37 1.25
CA ASN A 75 2.80 -3.73 1.51
C ASN A 75 3.51 -4.41 2.69
N PRO A 76 4.81 -4.23 2.95
CA PRO A 76 5.45 -4.78 4.15
C PRO A 76 4.82 -4.23 5.44
N LEU A 77 4.62 -2.91 5.50
CA LEU A 77 4.04 -2.23 6.66
C LEU A 77 2.60 -2.69 6.91
N HIS A 78 1.82 -2.78 5.84
CA HIS A 78 0.44 -3.26 5.88
C HIS A 78 0.36 -4.73 6.32
N THR A 79 1.32 -5.56 5.91
CA THR A 79 1.40 -6.97 6.33
C THR A 79 1.79 -7.08 7.80
N ALA A 80 2.73 -6.28 8.27
CA ALA A 80 3.10 -6.27 9.68
C ALA A 80 1.92 -5.87 10.57
N LEU A 81 1.20 -4.80 10.22
CA LEU A 81 -0.03 -4.42 10.91
C LEU A 81 -1.01 -5.59 10.92
N ALA A 82 -1.29 -6.20 9.78
CA ALA A 82 -2.26 -7.28 9.70
C ALA A 82 -1.91 -8.50 10.56
N ILE A 83 -0.64 -8.90 10.62
CA ILE A 83 -0.19 -10.01 11.46
C ILE A 83 -0.41 -9.68 12.94
N PHE A 84 0.15 -8.57 13.40
CA PHE A 84 0.04 -8.17 14.81
C PHE A 84 -1.39 -7.77 15.16
N GLY A 85 -2.14 -7.17 14.24
CA GLY A 85 -3.55 -6.87 14.41
C GLY A 85 -4.40 -8.10 14.65
N CYS A 86 -4.20 -9.18 13.89
CA CYS A 86 -4.84 -10.47 14.14
C CYS A 86 -4.50 -11.05 15.51
N LEU A 87 -3.21 -11.03 15.88
CA LEU A 87 -2.74 -11.56 17.16
C LEU A 87 -3.30 -10.79 18.37
N LEU A 88 -3.47 -9.48 18.21
CA LEU A 88 -3.95 -8.58 19.26
C LEU A 88 -5.47 -8.35 19.23
N GLY A 89 -6.19 -8.98 18.29
CA GLY A 89 -7.64 -8.90 18.21
C GLY A 89 -8.22 -7.62 17.62
N TYR A 90 -7.42 -6.87 16.83
CA TYR A 90 -7.92 -5.71 16.11
C TYR A 90 -8.83 -6.10 14.95
N THR A 91 -9.75 -5.21 14.60
CA THR A 91 -10.73 -5.43 13.52
C THR A 91 -10.56 -4.48 12.35
N SER A 92 -9.72 -3.45 12.47
CA SER A 92 -9.38 -2.53 11.38
C SER A 92 -7.94 -2.05 11.48
N ILE A 93 -7.29 -1.87 10.34
CA ILE A 93 -5.93 -1.31 10.25
C ILE A 93 -5.88 0.12 10.84
N SER A 94 -6.93 0.91 10.61
CA SER A 94 -6.99 2.27 11.16
C SER A 94 -7.01 2.29 12.70
N SER A 95 -7.65 1.32 13.34
CA SER A 95 -7.63 1.23 14.80
C SER A 95 -6.27 0.79 15.36
N GLU A 96 -5.51 -0.01 14.62
CA GLU A 96 -4.15 -0.39 14.97
C GLU A 96 -3.20 0.81 15.01
N MET A 97 -3.39 1.77 14.10
CA MET A 97 -2.58 2.99 14.05
C MET A 97 -2.79 3.93 15.25
N ASN A 98 -3.83 3.71 16.05
CA ASN A 98 -4.01 4.38 17.35
C ASN A 98 -3.15 3.75 18.46
N SER A 99 -2.60 2.56 18.24
CA SER A 99 -1.64 1.94 19.15
C SER A 99 -0.24 2.52 18.93
N PRO A 100 0.36 3.18 19.94
CA PRO A 100 1.72 3.71 19.81
C PRO A 100 2.75 2.65 19.48
N LEU A 101 2.53 1.41 19.94
CA LEU A 101 3.43 0.28 19.71
C LEU A 101 3.39 -0.19 18.25
N LEU A 102 2.18 -0.38 17.70
CA LEU A 102 2.02 -0.81 16.30
C LEU A 102 2.45 0.29 15.33
N ARG A 103 2.12 1.53 15.62
CA ARG A 103 2.62 2.68 14.85
C ARG A 103 4.15 2.70 14.84
N LYS A 104 4.79 2.57 16.00
CA LYS A 104 6.24 2.54 16.10
C LYS A 104 6.86 1.34 15.38
N LEU A 105 6.20 0.18 15.40
CA LEU A 105 6.64 -1.01 14.66
C LEU A 105 6.73 -0.71 13.16
N VAL A 106 5.67 -0.19 12.55
CA VAL A 106 5.67 0.11 11.11
C VAL A 106 6.65 1.23 10.74
N GLU A 107 6.82 2.23 11.61
CA GLU A 107 7.85 3.26 11.45
C GLU A 107 9.25 2.63 11.45
N LYS A 108 9.54 1.69 12.34
CA LYS A 108 10.81 0.97 12.42
C LYS A 108 11.06 0.10 11.18
N ILE A 109 10.07 -0.69 10.77
CA ILE A 109 10.17 -1.50 9.55
C ILE A 109 10.36 -0.59 8.32
N GLY A 110 9.60 0.48 8.22
CA GLY A 110 9.63 1.37 7.08
C GLY A 110 10.91 2.20 7.02
N TYR A 111 11.15 3.04 8.03
CA TYR A 111 12.25 4.01 7.99
C TYR A 111 13.60 3.41 8.34
N ASP A 112 13.68 2.54 9.34
CA ASP A 112 14.96 2.05 9.82
C ASP A 112 15.49 0.84 9.03
N GLU A 113 14.58 0.06 8.41
CA GLU A 113 14.96 -1.12 7.64
C GLU A 113 14.70 -0.96 6.15
N GLY A 114 13.46 -0.71 5.73
CA GLY A 114 13.06 -0.67 4.32
C GLY A 114 13.68 0.48 3.54
N MET A 115 13.60 1.69 4.06
CA MET A 115 14.07 2.89 3.34
C MET A 115 15.58 2.91 3.09
N LYS A 116 16.38 2.14 3.82
CA LYS A 116 17.82 2.01 3.57
C LYS A 116 18.15 1.30 2.26
N VAL A 117 17.21 0.51 1.73
CA VAL A 117 17.38 -0.28 0.50
C VAL A 117 16.29 -0.02 -0.53
N VAL A 118 15.47 1.00 -0.32
CA VAL A 118 14.39 1.35 -1.24
C VAL A 118 14.92 1.71 -2.62
N ILE A 119 14.19 1.26 -3.64
CA ILE A 119 14.47 1.67 -5.02
C ILE A 119 13.73 2.98 -5.29
N ASP A 120 14.47 4.03 -5.64
CA ASP A 120 13.88 5.29 -6.08
C ASP A 120 13.50 5.19 -7.57
N PRO A 121 12.21 5.30 -7.91
CA PRO A 121 11.76 5.28 -9.29
C PRO A 121 11.99 6.60 -10.04
N GLY A 122 12.31 7.70 -9.33
CA GLY A 122 12.53 9.03 -9.90
C GLY A 122 11.26 9.81 -10.28
N VAL A 123 10.09 9.17 -10.30
CA VAL A 123 8.80 9.80 -10.65
C VAL A 123 7.88 9.99 -9.45
N ILE A 124 8.14 9.26 -8.38
CA ILE A 124 7.46 9.37 -7.08
C ILE A 124 8.53 9.31 -6.00
N SER A 125 8.50 10.23 -5.05
CA SER A 125 9.41 10.22 -3.90
C SER A 125 9.05 9.08 -2.94
N PRO A 126 9.95 8.09 -2.71
CA PRO A 126 9.68 7.02 -1.75
C PRO A 126 9.43 7.55 -0.34
N LYS A 127 10.12 8.62 0.04
CA LYS A 127 9.96 9.26 1.36
C LYS A 127 8.57 9.85 1.53
N GLU A 128 8.11 10.65 0.58
CA GLU A 128 6.75 11.23 0.64
C GLU A 128 5.68 10.15 0.56
N PHE A 129 5.92 9.11 -0.21
CA PHE A 129 5.00 7.99 -0.34
C PHE A 129 4.82 7.23 0.98
N ILE A 130 5.91 6.85 1.65
CA ILE A 130 5.83 6.15 2.94
C ILE A 130 5.23 7.04 4.04
N GLU A 131 5.54 8.33 4.05
CA GLU A 131 4.95 9.30 4.96
C GLU A 131 3.42 9.38 4.80
N LYS A 132 2.93 9.45 3.56
CA LYS A 132 1.48 9.39 3.27
C LYS A 132 0.86 8.06 3.70
N CYS A 133 1.54 6.94 3.48
CA CYS A 133 1.05 5.64 3.93
C CYS A 133 0.85 5.60 5.45
N ILE A 134 1.85 6.02 6.22
CA ILE A 134 1.83 5.92 7.68
C ILE A 134 0.91 6.97 8.32
N ASN A 135 0.85 8.20 7.77
CA ASN A 135 0.16 9.31 8.40
C ASN A 135 -1.26 9.53 7.89
N GLU A 136 -1.57 9.11 6.66
CA GLU A 136 -2.87 9.37 6.03
C GLU A 136 -3.62 8.07 5.69
N ARG A 137 -2.96 7.14 4.99
CA ARG A 137 -3.62 5.95 4.46
C ARG A 137 -3.99 4.94 5.55
N PHE A 138 -3.02 4.50 6.35
CA PHE A 138 -3.28 3.49 7.39
C PHE A 138 -4.23 3.99 8.48
N PRO A 139 -4.16 5.24 8.95
CA PRO A 139 -5.10 5.76 9.94
C PRO A 139 -6.50 6.05 9.39
N ASN A 140 -6.69 6.03 8.07
CA ASN A 140 -7.96 6.40 7.44
C ASN A 140 -9.04 5.35 7.70
N SER A 141 -9.99 5.67 8.57
CA SER A 141 -11.12 4.80 8.92
C SER A 141 -12.15 4.61 7.80
N ALA A 142 -12.11 5.44 6.74
CA ALA A 142 -12.96 5.27 5.57
C ALA A 142 -12.48 4.13 4.65
N ILE A 143 -11.23 3.66 4.82
CA ILE A 143 -10.71 2.49 4.10
C ILE A 143 -11.09 1.23 4.89
N PRO A 144 -11.92 0.32 4.35
CA PRO A 144 -12.42 -0.84 5.07
C PRO A 144 -11.38 -1.98 5.10
N ASP A 145 -10.17 -1.69 5.53
CA ASP A 145 -9.09 -2.66 5.64
C ASP A 145 -9.14 -3.39 7.00
N THR A 146 -9.34 -4.70 6.96
CA THR A 146 -9.31 -5.56 8.15
C THR A 146 -8.02 -6.36 8.21
N PRO A 147 -7.40 -6.54 9.41
CA PRO A 147 -6.21 -7.37 9.57
C PRO A 147 -6.40 -8.78 9.00
N GLN A 148 -7.55 -9.40 9.26
CA GLN A 148 -7.87 -10.76 8.84
C GLN A 148 -7.84 -10.90 7.30
N ARG A 149 -8.38 -9.92 6.56
CA ARG A 149 -8.36 -9.92 5.10
C ARG A 149 -6.93 -9.71 4.56
N ILE A 150 -6.18 -8.80 5.15
CA ILE A 150 -4.81 -8.48 4.71
C ILE A 150 -3.86 -9.63 5.03
N ALA A 151 -4.04 -10.33 6.17
CA ALA A 151 -3.20 -11.45 6.58
C ALA A 151 -3.45 -12.75 5.80
N CYS A 152 -4.53 -12.84 4.99
CA CYS A 152 -4.73 -14.03 4.15
C CYS A 152 -3.50 -14.28 3.26
N ASP A 153 -3.12 -15.55 3.15
CA ASP A 153 -1.99 -16.02 2.32
C ASP A 153 -0.65 -15.34 2.63
N THR A 154 -0.41 -14.96 3.88
CA THR A 154 0.82 -14.27 4.29
C THR A 154 2.08 -15.05 3.90
N SER A 155 2.10 -16.37 4.03
CA SER A 155 3.24 -17.21 3.66
C SER A 155 3.67 -17.03 2.20
N GLN A 156 2.73 -16.82 1.29
CA GLN A 156 3.02 -16.55 -0.13
C GLN A 156 3.53 -15.12 -0.37
N LYS A 157 3.21 -14.20 0.53
CA LYS A 157 3.57 -12.78 0.43
C LYS A 157 4.94 -12.44 1.00
N VAL A 158 5.42 -13.21 1.99
CA VAL A 158 6.66 -12.95 2.73
C VAL A 158 7.87 -12.79 1.82
N ALA A 159 8.03 -13.67 0.82
CA ALA A 159 9.18 -13.66 -0.08
C ALA A 159 9.31 -12.34 -0.86
N ILE A 160 8.20 -11.74 -1.27
CA ILE A 160 8.18 -10.48 -2.02
C ILE A 160 8.20 -9.28 -1.07
N ARG A 161 7.36 -9.29 -0.05
CA ARG A 161 7.16 -8.13 0.83
C ARG A 161 8.32 -7.87 1.77
N PHE A 162 8.98 -8.92 2.26
CA PHE A 162 10.10 -8.82 3.20
C PHE A 162 11.40 -9.38 2.62
N GLY A 163 11.31 -10.47 1.85
CA GLY A 163 12.48 -11.16 1.32
C GLY A 163 13.34 -10.30 0.39
N GLU A 164 12.76 -9.39 -0.38
CA GLU A 164 13.53 -8.49 -1.25
C GLU A 164 14.36 -7.48 -0.42
N THR A 165 13.82 -6.95 0.66
CA THR A 165 14.58 -6.12 1.60
C THR A 165 15.72 -6.91 2.25
N ILE A 166 15.45 -8.13 2.74
CA ILE A 166 16.47 -9.00 3.34
C ILE A 166 17.59 -9.30 2.33
N LYS A 167 17.24 -9.67 1.11
CA LYS A 167 18.23 -9.93 0.04
C LYS A 167 19.07 -8.70 -0.31
N ALA A 168 18.47 -7.50 -0.26
CA ALA A 168 19.18 -6.26 -0.51
C ALA A 168 20.24 -5.99 0.57
N TYR A 169 19.91 -6.24 1.84
CA TYR A 169 20.89 -6.17 2.94
C TYR A 169 22.03 -7.19 2.77
N MET A 170 21.68 -8.45 2.43
CA MET A 170 22.68 -9.51 2.22
C MET A 170 23.64 -9.20 1.06
N LYS A 171 23.21 -8.45 0.07
CA LYS A 171 24.02 -8.03 -1.08
C LYS A 171 24.79 -6.71 -0.83
N SER A 172 24.46 -6.00 0.22
CA SER A 172 25.07 -4.72 0.53
C SER A 172 26.48 -4.90 1.07
N ASN A 173 27.39 -4.01 0.67
CA ASN A 173 28.73 -3.93 1.27
C ASN A 173 28.78 -3.03 2.50
N THR A 174 27.71 -2.29 2.79
CA THR A 174 27.66 -1.29 3.86
C THR A 174 26.62 -1.59 4.94
N LEU A 175 25.58 -2.35 4.61
CA LEU A 175 24.52 -2.75 5.53
C LEU A 175 24.76 -4.21 5.96
N LYS A 176 24.42 -4.51 7.19
CA LYS A 176 24.54 -5.86 7.74
C LYS A 176 23.15 -6.48 7.93
N SER A 177 23.00 -7.76 7.66
CA SER A 177 21.74 -8.48 7.88
C SER A 177 21.30 -8.49 9.35
N GLU A 178 22.26 -8.37 10.27
CA GLU A 178 22.01 -8.28 11.72
C GLU A 178 21.33 -6.96 12.14
N ASP A 179 21.37 -5.93 11.27
CA ASP A 179 20.72 -4.64 11.51
C ASP A 179 19.19 -4.70 11.24
N ILE A 180 18.70 -5.79 10.65
CA ILE A 180 17.28 -6.03 10.42
C ILE A 180 16.73 -6.78 11.63
N VAL A 181 15.82 -6.16 12.37
CA VAL A 181 15.24 -6.70 13.61
C VAL A 181 13.72 -6.87 13.49
N TYR A 182 13.04 -5.88 12.96
CA TYR A 182 11.57 -5.80 12.99
C TYR A 182 10.93 -6.61 11.86
N ILE A 183 11.57 -6.72 10.69
CA ILE A 183 11.14 -7.61 9.62
C ILE A 183 11.21 -9.08 10.06
N PRO A 184 12.33 -9.61 10.60
CA PRO A 184 12.37 -10.96 11.15
C PRO A 184 11.37 -11.19 12.28
N LEU A 185 11.20 -10.24 13.18
CA LEU A 185 10.17 -10.31 14.23
C LEU A 185 8.75 -10.48 13.66
N THR A 186 8.48 -9.84 12.51
CA THR A 186 7.17 -9.95 11.85
C THR A 186 6.99 -11.30 11.17
N ILE A 187 8.08 -11.93 10.72
CA ILE A 187 8.04 -13.23 10.02
C ILE A 187 7.92 -14.41 11.02
N ALA A 188 8.51 -14.27 12.22
CA ALA A 188 8.50 -15.29 13.26
C ALA A 188 7.11 -15.54 13.85
#